data_be46cd15e8943eddeb89b5118ca5ff69
#
_entry.id   be46cd15e8943eddeb89b5118ca5ff69
#
_cell.length_a   1.000
_cell.length_b   1.000
_cell.length_c   1.000
_cell.angle_alpha   90.00
_cell.angle_beta   90.00
_cell.angle_gamma   90.00
#
_symmetry.space_group_name_H-M   'P 1'
#
loop_
_entity.id
_entity.type
_entity.pdbx_description
1 polymer ?
#
loop_
_entity_poly.entity_id
_entity_poly.type
_entity_poly.pdbx_seq_one_letter_code
_entity_poly.pdbx_strand_id
1 'polypeptide(L)'
;MDTFLDGRVRVMQSKAGFRAGLDAVMLAAAVPAAGGQQVLELGSGAGTASLCLSARVSSLAITGVEIDASLVTLAKDNAAANGADVSFVRGDIFALPPELKHGFDQVFCNPPFHGEGQASPNAARATALMDHGKLSDWLKISLQRTVSGGYFTAVLRADRLNEALAALPERGVCVLPLWPRAGEASKRVIVQARKGSGAPFALLPGLVLHQENGAWTPESEAVLRRGEALALSGARL
;
A
#
# COMPACT_ATOMS: atom_id res chain seq x y z
N MET A 1 4.72 3.78 20.47
CA MET A 1 4.30 4.73 19.41
C MET A 1 5.43 4.80 18.40
N ASP A 2 5.13 4.56 17.15
CA ASP A 2 6.10 4.65 16.04
C ASP A 2 5.91 5.97 15.32
N THR A 3 6.99 6.50 14.74
CA THR A 3 6.94 7.78 14.01
C THR A 3 7.35 7.57 12.56
N PHE A 4 6.68 8.26 11.65
CA PHE A 4 6.92 8.25 10.21
C PHE A 4 7.03 9.67 9.69
N LEU A 5 7.64 9.85 8.51
CA LEU A 5 7.79 11.13 7.84
C LEU A 5 8.41 12.20 8.76
N ASP A 6 9.50 11.82 9.42
CA ASP A 6 10.24 12.67 10.38
C ASP A 6 9.37 13.21 11.51
N GLY A 7 8.51 12.34 12.08
CA GLY A 7 7.62 12.65 13.20
C GLY A 7 6.31 13.35 12.84
N ARG A 8 6.06 13.65 11.56
CA ARG A 8 4.79 14.24 11.11
C ARG A 8 3.61 13.28 11.27
N VAL A 9 3.86 11.98 11.24
CA VAL A 9 2.84 10.94 11.46
C VAL A 9 3.25 10.09 12.64
N ARG A 10 2.36 9.94 13.61
CA ARG A 10 2.55 9.13 14.81
C ARG A 10 1.52 8.02 14.85
N VAL A 11 1.96 6.78 14.96
CA VAL A 11 1.08 5.61 14.90
C VAL A 11 1.29 4.73 16.13
N MET A 12 0.22 4.47 16.86
CA MET A 12 0.17 3.37 17.80
C MET A 12 0.01 2.07 17.03
N GLN A 13 0.86 1.10 17.30
CA GLN A 13 0.80 -0.21 16.68
C GLN A 13 0.72 -1.30 17.74
N SER A 14 0.04 -2.40 17.42
CA SER A 14 -0.01 -3.56 18.31
C SER A 14 1.41 -4.10 18.58
N LYS A 15 1.65 -4.52 19.81
CA LYS A 15 2.90 -5.22 20.18
C LYS A 15 2.97 -6.62 19.60
N ALA A 16 1.83 -7.21 19.26
CA ALA A 16 1.71 -8.55 18.67
C ALA A 16 1.12 -8.46 17.26
N GLY A 17 1.69 -9.18 16.31
CA GLY A 17 1.23 -9.24 14.92
C GLY A 17 2.05 -8.37 13.96
N PHE A 18 1.46 -8.07 12.81
CA PHE A 18 2.11 -7.25 11.79
C PHE A 18 2.28 -5.80 12.27
N ARG A 19 3.46 -5.25 12.04
CA ARG A 19 3.77 -3.83 12.27
C ARG A 19 4.13 -3.19 10.93
N ALA A 20 3.46 -2.13 10.61
CA ALA A 20 3.78 -1.32 9.44
C ALA A 20 5.15 -0.64 9.64
N GLY A 21 5.90 -0.58 8.55
CA GLY A 21 7.22 0.04 8.51
C GLY A 21 7.44 0.72 7.16
N LEU A 22 8.63 0.47 6.58
CA LEU A 22 9.04 0.99 5.27
C LEU A 22 7.96 0.80 4.18
N ASP A 23 7.38 -0.40 4.11
CA ASP A 23 6.42 -0.77 3.05
C ASP A 23 5.21 0.17 3.04
N ALA A 24 4.70 0.59 4.21
CA ALA A 24 3.56 1.50 4.31
C ALA A 24 3.88 2.91 3.79
N VAL A 25 5.08 3.42 4.09
CA VAL A 25 5.51 4.76 3.63
C VAL A 25 5.78 4.75 2.12
N MET A 26 6.48 3.72 1.61
CA MET A 26 6.75 3.57 0.18
C MET A 26 5.46 3.41 -0.63
N LEU A 27 4.50 2.63 -0.11
CA LEU A 27 3.17 2.48 -0.70
C LEU A 27 2.45 3.84 -0.77
N ALA A 28 2.35 4.55 0.36
CA ALA A 28 1.72 5.86 0.42
C ALA A 28 2.37 6.88 -0.53
N ALA A 29 3.71 6.85 -0.65
CA ALA A 29 4.46 7.72 -1.56
C ALA A 29 4.20 7.40 -3.04
N ALA A 30 3.92 6.14 -3.37
CA ALA A 30 3.68 5.66 -4.73
C ALA A 30 2.25 5.94 -5.24
N VAL A 31 1.28 6.20 -4.35
CA VAL A 31 -0.09 6.53 -4.76
C VAL A 31 -0.11 7.90 -5.43
N PRO A 32 -0.50 8.01 -6.72
CA PRO A 32 -0.48 9.28 -7.47
C PRO A 32 -1.74 10.13 -7.19
N ALA A 33 -2.07 10.28 -5.90
CA ALA A 33 -3.27 10.99 -5.48
C ALA A 33 -3.10 12.52 -5.62
N ALA A 34 -4.19 13.18 -5.94
CA ALA A 34 -4.34 14.63 -5.98
C ALA A 34 -5.53 15.08 -5.13
N GLY A 35 -5.47 16.30 -4.59
CA GLY A 35 -6.55 16.85 -3.75
C GLY A 35 -7.93 16.74 -4.41
N GLY A 36 -8.95 16.41 -3.60
CA GLY A 36 -10.33 16.21 -4.05
C GLY A 36 -10.66 14.77 -4.47
N GLN A 37 -9.67 13.88 -4.58
CA GLN A 37 -9.89 12.50 -4.99
C GLN A 37 -10.44 11.61 -3.88
N GLN A 38 -11.21 10.59 -4.31
CA GLN A 38 -11.68 9.48 -3.48
C GLN A 38 -10.63 8.37 -3.44
N VAL A 39 -10.22 7.97 -2.25
CA VAL A 39 -9.13 7.02 -2.03
C VAL A 39 -9.58 5.86 -1.15
N LEU A 40 -9.27 4.63 -1.54
CA LEU A 40 -9.58 3.43 -0.78
C LEU A 40 -8.30 2.66 -0.44
N GLU A 41 -8.07 2.40 0.86
CA GLU A 41 -7.07 1.43 1.32
C GLU A 41 -7.76 0.11 1.68
N LEU A 42 -7.33 -0.99 1.06
CA LEU A 42 -7.80 -2.33 1.40
C LEU A 42 -6.80 -3.01 2.35
N GLY A 43 -7.28 -3.44 3.53
CA GLY A 43 -6.45 -4.00 4.59
C GLY A 43 -5.62 -2.93 5.29
N SER A 44 -6.27 -1.90 5.82
CA SER A 44 -5.58 -0.70 6.34
C SER A 44 -4.77 -0.94 7.62
N GLY A 45 -4.98 -2.06 8.32
CA GLY A 45 -4.32 -2.31 9.59
C GLY A 45 -4.56 -1.18 10.59
N ALA A 46 -3.47 -0.67 11.19
CA ALA A 46 -3.51 0.48 12.11
C ALA A 46 -3.58 1.85 11.39
N GLY A 47 -3.78 1.88 10.06
CA GLY A 47 -3.98 3.08 9.27
C GLY A 47 -2.68 3.78 8.81
N THR A 48 -1.53 3.15 8.94
CA THR A 48 -0.22 3.81 8.72
C THR A 48 -0.08 4.38 7.31
N ALA A 49 -0.42 3.61 6.26
CA ALA A 49 -0.23 4.08 4.89
C ALA A 49 -1.24 5.18 4.53
N SER A 50 -2.51 5.06 4.94
CA SER A 50 -3.51 6.12 4.79
C SER A 50 -3.09 7.42 5.47
N LEU A 51 -2.55 7.35 6.69
CA LEU A 51 -2.08 8.53 7.43
C LEU A 51 -0.86 9.17 6.77
N CYS A 52 0.09 8.36 6.29
CA CYS A 52 1.23 8.88 5.52
C CYS A 52 0.79 9.54 4.20
N LEU A 53 -0.22 8.98 3.53
CA LEU A 53 -0.78 9.56 2.31
C LEU A 53 -1.50 10.88 2.61
N SER A 54 -2.34 10.94 3.66
CA SER A 54 -3.03 12.16 4.10
C SER A 54 -2.06 13.27 4.49
N ALA A 55 -0.95 12.94 5.15
CA ALA A 55 0.09 13.90 5.50
C ALA A 55 0.87 14.44 4.29
N ARG A 56 0.87 13.72 3.16
CA ARG A 56 1.53 14.10 1.90
C ARG A 56 0.62 14.91 0.99
N VAL A 57 -0.65 14.56 0.90
CA VAL A 57 -1.61 15.18 -0.02
C VAL A 57 -2.84 15.62 0.77
N SER A 58 -3.09 16.91 0.77
CA SER A 58 -4.25 17.50 1.44
C SER A 58 -5.55 17.26 0.66
N SER A 59 -6.68 17.38 1.36
CA SER A 59 -8.04 17.35 0.78
C SER A 59 -8.36 16.03 0.05
N LEU A 60 -7.85 14.91 0.54
CA LEU A 60 -8.26 13.58 0.08
C LEU A 60 -9.42 13.07 0.91
N ALA A 61 -10.38 12.40 0.27
CA ALA A 61 -11.39 11.60 0.96
C ALA A 61 -10.89 10.14 1.06
N ILE A 62 -10.20 9.82 2.15
CA ILE A 62 -9.59 8.50 2.33
C ILE A 62 -10.49 7.62 3.19
N THR A 63 -10.78 6.41 2.70
CA THR A 63 -11.41 5.33 3.46
C THR A 63 -10.49 4.12 3.55
N GLY A 64 -10.16 3.70 4.76
CA GLY A 64 -9.46 2.44 5.03
C GLY A 64 -10.44 1.35 5.45
N VAL A 65 -10.33 0.16 4.84
CA VAL A 65 -11.11 -1.03 5.21
C VAL A 65 -10.22 -2.03 5.90
N GLU A 66 -10.65 -2.53 7.05
CA GLU A 66 -9.94 -3.53 7.83
C GLU A 66 -10.93 -4.52 8.45
N ILE A 67 -10.60 -5.81 8.45
CA ILE A 67 -11.48 -6.86 8.97
C ILE A 67 -11.41 -6.99 10.49
N ASP A 68 -10.24 -6.72 11.08
CA ASP A 68 -10.03 -6.78 12.54
C ASP A 68 -10.58 -5.52 13.21
N ALA A 69 -11.63 -5.68 14.01
CA ALA A 69 -12.27 -4.57 14.72
C ALA A 69 -11.32 -3.83 15.66
N SER A 70 -10.33 -4.52 16.24
CA SER A 70 -9.35 -3.90 17.13
C SER A 70 -8.39 -2.99 16.37
N LEU A 71 -8.00 -3.39 15.16
CA LEU A 71 -7.18 -2.57 14.28
C LEU A 71 -7.96 -1.37 13.72
N VAL A 72 -9.24 -1.53 13.43
CA VAL A 72 -10.12 -0.40 13.03
C VAL A 72 -10.19 0.64 14.15
N THR A 73 -10.39 0.21 15.40
CA THR A 73 -10.41 1.12 16.55
C THR A 73 -9.07 1.85 16.67
N LEU A 74 -7.98 1.11 16.60
CA LEU A 74 -6.63 1.66 16.66
C LEU A 74 -6.34 2.65 15.52
N ALA A 75 -6.79 2.36 14.30
CA ALA A 75 -6.65 3.25 13.15
C ALA A 75 -7.42 4.57 13.34
N LYS A 76 -8.64 4.51 13.90
CA LYS A 76 -9.44 5.70 14.25
C LYS A 76 -8.74 6.55 15.32
N ASP A 77 -8.21 5.92 16.36
CA ASP A 77 -7.46 6.60 17.41
C ASP A 77 -6.20 7.27 16.83
N ASN A 78 -5.50 6.58 15.93
CA ASN A 78 -4.35 7.11 15.22
C ASN A 78 -4.74 8.30 14.31
N ALA A 79 -5.86 8.24 13.60
CA ALA A 79 -6.35 9.36 12.78
C ALA A 79 -6.64 10.59 13.68
N ALA A 80 -7.37 10.40 14.77
CA ALA A 80 -7.66 11.46 15.72
C ALA A 80 -6.38 12.07 16.32
N ALA A 81 -5.42 11.23 16.73
CA ALA A 81 -4.15 11.69 17.33
C ALA A 81 -3.26 12.48 16.33
N ASN A 82 -3.46 12.29 15.02
CA ASN A 82 -2.76 13.04 13.97
C ASN A 82 -3.60 14.20 13.40
N GLY A 83 -4.84 14.41 13.85
CA GLY A 83 -5.75 15.39 13.27
C GLY A 83 -6.05 15.13 11.79
N ALA A 84 -5.99 13.86 11.37
CA ALA A 84 -6.15 13.45 9.98
C ALA A 84 -7.61 13.14 9.67
N ASP A 85 -8.13 13.72 8.58
CA ASP A 85 -9.47 13.42 8.06
C ASP A 85 -9.43 12.13 7.20
N VAL A 86 -9.34 11.00 7.91
CA VAL A 86 -9.31 9.65 7.32
C VAL A 86 -10.34 8.79 8.01
N SER A 87 -11.23 8.19 7.23
CA SER A 87 -12.26 7.28 7.72
C SER A 87 -11.75 5.84 7.73
N PHE A 88 -12.01 5.11 8.83
CA PHE A 88 -11.72 3.68 8.90
C PHE A 88 -12.99 2.90 9.22
N VAL A 89 -13.25 1.86 8.42
CA VAL A 89 -14.45 1.02 8.54
C VAL A 89 -14.08 -0.44 8.69
N ARG A 90 -14.85 -1.16 9.51
CA ARG A 90 -14.71 -2.60 9.59
C ARG A 90 -15.39 -3.24 8.39
N GLY A 91 -14.66 -4.11 7.68
CA GLY A 91 -15.24 -4.83 6.54
C GLY A 91 -14.32 -5.92 6.01
N ASP A 92 -14.95 -6.92 5.41
CA ASP A 92 -14.24 -7.87 4.56
C ASP A 92 -14.13 -7.28 3.16
N ILE A 93 -12.91 -7.17 2.64
CA ILE A 93 -12.65 -6.61 1.30
C ILE A 93 -13.33 -7.42 0.19
N PHE A 94 -13.60 -8.72 0.43
CA PHE A 94 -14.29 -9.61 -0.49
C PHE A 94 -15.81 -9.48 -0.42
N ALA A 95 -16.35 -8.87 0.64
CA ALA A 95 -17.77 -8.69 0.91
C ALA A 95 -18.12 -7.22 1.24
N LEU A 96 -17.51 -6.26 0.55
CA LEU A 96 -17.73 -4.83 0.78
C LEU A 96 -19.18 -4.43 0.54
N PRO A 97 -19.73 -3.51 1.36
CA PRO A 97 -21.04 -2.94 1.16
C PRO A 97 -21.10 -2.11 -0.14
N PRO A 98 -22.30 -1.89 -0.72
CA PRO A 98 -22.45 -1.24 -2.03
C PRO A 98 -21.73 0.09 -2.18
N GLU A 99 -21.74 0.94 -1.15
CA GLU A 99 -21.11 2.27 -1.12
C GLU A 99 -19.57 2.23 -1.24
N LEU A 100 -18.95 1.10 -0.93
CA LEU A 100 -17.51 0.89 -1.06
C LEU A 100 -17.12 0.02 -2.26
N LYS A 101 -18.09 -0.31 -3.13
CA LYS A 101 -17.82 -1.16 -4.29
C LYS A 101 -17.27 -0.43 -5.51
N HIS A 102 -17.51 0.88 -5.64
CA HIS A 102 -17.17 1.66 -6.83
C HIS A 102 -16.82 3.11 -6.45
N GLY A 103 -16.15 3.81 -7.38
CA GLY A 103 -16.03 5.26 -7.30
C GLY A 103 -14.70 5.78 -6.77
N PHE A 104 -13.66 4.96 -6.63
CA PHE A 104 -12.38 5.40 -6.12
C PHE A 104 -11.40 5.74 -7.24
N ASP A 105 -10.84 6.96 -7.19
CA ASP A 105 -9.79 7.41 -8.10
C ASP A 105 -8.47 6.67 -7.84
N GLN A 106 -8.21 6.38 -6.56
CA GLN A 106 -7.03 5.67 -6.10
C GLN A 106 -7.46 4.51 -5.20
N VAL A 107 -6.97 3.31 -5.51
CA VAL A 107 -7.09 2.15 -4.63
C VAL A 107 -5.69 1.63 -4.33
N PHE A 108 -5.39 1.34 -3.07
CA PHE A 108 -4.09 0.81 -2.73
C PHE A 108 -4.17 -0.24 -1.62
N CYS A 109 -3.18 -1.11 -1.57
CA CYS A 109 -3.09 -2.14 -0.54
C CYS A 109 -1.66 -2.62 -0.30
N ASN A 110 -1.45 -3.13 0.90
CA ASN A 110 -0.31 -3.96 1.28
C ASN A 110 -0.85 -5.35 1.66
N PRO A 111 -1.08 -6.24 0.69
CA PRO A 111 -1.70 -7.54 0.96
C PRO A 111 -0.85 -8.37 1.93
N PRO A 112 -1.44 -9.29 2.72
CA PRO A 112 -0.70 -10.15 3.61
C PRO A 112 0.34 -10.99 2.84
N PHE A 113 1.57 -11.06 3.39
CA PHE A 113 2.71 -11.71 2.72
C PHE A 113 2.74 -13.23 2.86
N HIS A 114 1.80 -13.83 3.56
CA HIS A 114 1.83 -15.26 3.84
C HIS A 114 1.35 -16.07 2.63
N GLY A 115 2.31 -16.74 1.95
CA GLY A 115 2.05 -17.89 1.11
C GLY A 115 1.86 -19.15 1.97
N GLU A 116 1.32 -20.21 1.38
CA GLU A 116 1.24 -21.53 2.02
C GLU A 116 2.60 -21.91 2.64
N GLY A 117 2.66 -22.11 3.95
CA GLY A 117 3.81 -22.69 4.64
C GLY A 117 4.55 -21.83 5.67
N GLN A 118 4.21 -20.56 5.91
CA GLN A 118 4.80 -19.81 7.02
C GLN A 118 3.78 -19.53 8.11
N ALA A 119 3.71 -20.45 9.08
CA ALA A 119 2.89 -20.28 10.27
C ALA A 119 3.41 -19.10 11.13
N SER A 120 2.54 -18.13 11.40
CA SER A 120 2.76 -17.17 12.48
C SER A 120 2.79 -17.91 13.83
N PRO A 121 3.60 -17.46 14.82
CA PRO A 121 3.63 -18.09 16.16
C PRO A 121 2.27 -18.11 16.88
N ASN A 122 1.26 -17.46 16.34
CA ASN A 122 -0.09 -17.41 16.88
C ASN A 122 -1.07 -18.11 15.91
N ALA A 123 -1.09 -19.46 15.96
CA ALA A 123 -1.79 -20.33 15.01
C ALA A 123 -3.28 -19.98 14.79
N ALA A 124 -4.01 -19.54 15.82
CA ALA A 124 -5.43 -19.21 15.70
C ALA A 124 -5.68 -17.92 14.87
N ARG A 125 -4.78 -16.94 14.95
CA ARG A 125 -4.82 -15.72 14.09
C ARG A 125 -4.27 -15.99 12.70
N ALA A 126 -3.30 -16.88 12.58
CA ALA A 126 -2.75 -17.30 11.29
C ALA A 126 -3.81 -18.01 10.44
N THR A 127 -4.63 -18.87 11.03
CA THR A 127 -5.72 -19.57 10.33
C THR A 127 -6.77 -18.59 9.80
N ALA A 128 -7.16 -17.58 10.60
CA ALA A 128 -8.08 -16.54 10.15
C ALA A 128 -7.50 -15.66 9.04
N LEU A 129 -6.17 -15.46 9.00
CA LEU A 129 -5.47 -14.69 7.95
C LEU A 129 -5.16 -15.56 6.71
N MET A 130 -5.04 -16.88 6.87
CA MET A 130 -4.80 -17.81 5.75
C MET A 130 -6.03 -17.98 4.85
N ASP A 131 -7.23 -17.74 5.36
CA ASP A 131 -8.49 -17.86 4.60
C ASP A 131 -8.86 -16.57 3.84
N HIS A 132 -8.06 -15.51 3.92
CA HIS A 132 -8.35 -14.21 3.32
C HIS A 132 -7.84 -14.05 1.88
N GLY A 133 -8.14 -15.04 1.02
CA GLY A 133 -8.00 -14.91 -0.42
C GLY A 133 -6.55 -14.93 -0.93
N LYS A 134 -6.40 -15.35 -2.17
CA LYS A 134 -5.11 -15.36 -2.87
C LYS A 134 -4.71 -13.92 -3.24
N LEU A 135 -3.43 -13.67 -3.42
CA LEU A 135 -2.93 -12.37 -3.91
C LEU A 135 -3.69 -11.92 -5.17
N SER A 136 -3.95 -12.86 -6.09
CA SER A 136 -4.72 -12.59 -7.30
C SER A 136 -6.11 -11.99 -7.04
N ASP A 137 -6.77 -12.41 -5.95
CA ASP A 137 -8.11 -11.92 -5.62
C ASP A 137 -8.06 -10.51 -5.03
N TRP A 138 -7.05 -10.22 -4.21
CA TRP A 138 -6.76 -8.86 -3.71
C TRP A 138 -6.57 -7.88 -4.87
N LEU A 139 -5.75 -8.25 -5.86
CA LEU A 139 -5.45 -7.39 -7.00
C LEU A 139 -6.68 -7.17 -7.88
N LYS A 140 -7.44 -8.24 -8.17
CA LYS A 140 -8.68 -8.16 -8.95
C LYS A 140 -9.71 -7.25 -8.28
N ILE A 141 -9.94 -7.44 -6.97
CA ILE A 141 -10.87 -6.60 -6.21
C ILE A 141 -10.42 -5.14 -6.22
N SER A 142 -9.16 -4.86 -5.98
CA SER A 142 -8.62 -3.51 -6.01
C SER A 142 -8.90 -2.82 -7.35
N LEU A 143 -8.62 -3.50 -8.47
CA LEU A 143 -8.94 -2.98 -9.81
C LEU A 143 -10.45 -2.79 -10.04
N GLN A 144 -11.29 -3.69 -9.50
CA GLN A 144 -12.75 -3.52 -9.61
C GLN A 144 -13.24 -2.25 -8.91
N ARG A 145 -12.64 -1.87 -7.76
CA ARG A 145 -13.00 -0.67 -6.99
C ARG A 145 -12.49 0.62 -7.63
N THR A 146 -11.45 0.54 -8.43
CA THR A 146 -10.85 1.68 -9.13
C THR A 146 -11.77 2.12 -10.28
N VAL A 147 -11.95 3.43 -10.46
CA VAL A 147 -12.66 4.00 -11.63
C VAL A 147 -11.84 3.83 -12.91
N SER A 148 -12.49 3.96 -14.07
CA SER A 148 -11.75 4.05 -15.35
C SER A 148 -10.83 5.27 -15.34
N GLY A 149 -9.57 5.09 -15.74
CA GLY A 149 -8.54 6.13 -15.68
C GLY A 149 -7.88 6.32 -14.31
N GLY A 150 -8.47 5.76 -13.24
CA GLY A 150 -7.90 5.74 -11.90
C GLY A 150 -6.76 4.74 -11.75
N TYR A 151 -6.11 4.76 -10.58
CA TYR A 151 -4.94 3.92 -10.31
C TYR A 151 -5.17 2.95 -9.17
N PHE A 152 -4.68 1.76 -9.35
CA PHE A 152 -4.43 0.80 -8.29
C PHE A 152 -2.92 0.72 -8.00
N THR A 153 -2.53 0.70 -6.72
CA THR A 153 -1.13 0.62 -6.27
C THR A 153 -0.99 -0.42 -5.16
N ALA A 154 -0.01 -1.30 -5.27
CA ALA A 154 0.31 -2.27 -4.22
C ALA A 154 1.81 -2.35 -3.95
N VAL A 155 2.18 -2.62 -2.71
CA VAL A 155 3.53 -3.08 -2.35
C VAL A 155 3.50 -4.59 -2.15
N LEU A 156 4.43 -5.30 -2.77
CA LEU A 156 4.46 -6.76 -2.78
C LEU A 156 5.87 -7.28 -2.50
N ARG A 157 5.97 -8.53 -2.06
CA ARG A 157 7.24 -9.27 -2.12
C ARG A 157 7.62 -9.49 -3.59
N ALA A 158 8.90 -9.33 -3.90
CA ALA A 158 9.40 -9.50 -5.26
C ALA A 158 9.22 -10.93 -5.80
N ASP A 159 9.29 -11.94 -4.92
CA ASP A 159 9.09 -13.36 -5.27
C ASP A 159 7.64 -13.70 -5.66
N ARG A 160 6.68 -12.80 -5.40
CA ARG A 160 5.28 -12.95 -5.81
C ARG A 160 4.88 -12.11 -7.03
N LEU A 161 5.85 -11.48 -7.68
CA LEU A 161 5.58 -10.60 -8.83
C LEU A 161 4.96 -11.35 -10.01
N ASN A 162 5.39 -12.58 -10.29
CA ASN A 162 4.82 -13.39 -11.36
C ASN A 162 3.33 -13.67 -11.16
N GLU A 163 2.93 -14.01 -9.92
CA GLU A 163 1.51 -14.20 -9.55
C GLU A 163 0.71 -12.89 -9.71
N ALA A 164 1.31 -11.78 -9.30
CA ALA A 164 0.67 -10.47 -9.41
C ALA A 164 0.43 -10.08 -10.88
N LEU A 165 1.44 -10.23 -11.74
CA LEU A 165 1.32 -9.91 -13.16
C LEU A 165 0.30 -10.78 -13.88
N ALA A 166 0.18 -12.05 -13.51
CA ALA A 166 -0.85 -12.94 -14.07
C ALA A 166 -2.30 -12.53 -13.70
N ALA A 167 -2.47 -11.74 -12.63
CA ALA A 167 -3.78 -11.26 -12.17
C ALA A 167 -4.13 -9.85 -12.67
N LEU A 168 -3.17 -9.12 -13.23
CA LEU A 168 -3.30 -7.75 -13.69
C LEU A 168 -3.48 -7.69 -15.22
N PRO A 169 -3.99 -6.57 -15.77
CA PRO A 169 -4.04 -6.35 -17.21
C PRO A 169 -2.64 -6.37 -17.85
N GLU A 170 -2.55 -6.79 -19.11
CA GLU A 170 -1.28 -6.77 -19.86
C GLU A 170 -0.78 -5.34 -20.14
N ARG A 171 -1.67 -4.34 -20.07
CA ARG A 171 -1.39 -2.95 -20.38
C ARG A 171 -1.74 -2.03 -19.22
N GLY A 172 -1.09 -0.86 -19.19
CA GLY A 172 -1.30 0.14 -18.14
C GLY A 172 -0.71 -0.25 -16.80
N VAL A 173 0.22 -1.20 -16.77
CA VAL A 173 0.90 -1.67 -15.55
C VAL A 173 2.36 -1.25 -15.55
N CYS A 174 2.85 -0.76 -14.42
CA CYS A 174 4.27 -0.56 -14.19
C CYS A 174 4.70 -1.21 -12.87
N VAL A 175 5.98 -1.57 -12.83
CA VAL A 175 6.63 -2.18 -11.67
C VAL A 175 7.86 -1.37 -11.32
N LEU A 176 7.97 -0.97 -10.05
CA LEU A 176 9.13 -0.30 -9.47
C LEU A 176 9.79 -1.22 -8.45
N PRO A 177 10.95 -1.81 -8.73
CA PRO A 177 11.71 -2.56 -7.75
C PRO A 177 12.25 -1.66 -6.63
N LEU A 178 12.23 -2.16 -5.39
CA LEU A 178 12.88 -1.55 -4.24
C LEU A 178 14.11 -2.40 -3.90
N TRP A 179 15.28 -1.91 -4.27
CA TRP A 179 16.56 -2.60 -4.09
C TRP A 179 17.11 -2.34 -2.70
N PRO A 180 17.41 -3.36 -1.89
CA PRO A 180 18.04 -3.14 -0.58
C PRO A 180 19.36 -2.34 -0.71
N ARG A 181 20.23 -2.76 -1.64
CA ARG A 181 21.45 -2.07 -2.06
C ARG A 181 21.67 -2.24 -3.56
N ALA A 182 22.53 -1.44 -4.15
CA ALA A 182 22.94 -1.60 -5.53
C ALA A 182 23.56 -3.00 -5.73
N GLY A 183 23.11 -3.71 -6.79
CA GLY A 183 23.58 -5.07 -7.10
C GLY A 183 22.95 -6.20 -6.28
N GLU A 184 22.14 -5.91 -5.26
CA GLU A 184 21.40 -6.93 -4.53
C GLU A 184 20.04 -7.22 -5.20
N ALA A 185 19.51 -8.42 -5.01
CA ALA A 185 18.17 -8.76 -5.50
C ALA A 185 17.09 -7.95 -4.77
N SER A 186 16.11 -7.44 -5.51
CA SER A 186 14.96 -6.75 -4.92
C SER A 186 14.15 -7.68 -4.03
N LYS A 187 13.78 -7.21 -2.84
CA LYS A 187 12.91 -7.95 -1.90
C LYS A 187 11.46 -7.45 -1.96
N ARG A 188 11.25 -6.24 -2.45
CA ARG A 188 9.95 -5.58 -2.56
C ARG A 188 9.81 -4.95 -3.93
N VAL A 189 8.59 -4.91 -4.41
CA VAL A 189 8.20 -4.17 -5.61
C VAL A 189 6.97 -3.34 -5.32
N ILE A 190 6.91 -2.15 -5.90
CA ILE A 190 5.64 -1.43 -6.06
C ILE A 190 5.08 -1.81 -7.42
N VAL A 191 3.84 -2.25 -7.44
CA VAL A 191 3.08 -2.52 -8.67
C VAL A 191 1.97 -1.48 -8.76
N GLN A 192 1.87 -0.81 -9.90
CA GLN A 192 0.81 0.15 -10.15
C GLN A 192 0.13 -0.15 -11.47
N ALA A 193 -1.21 -0.11 -11.49
CA ALA A 193 -2.01 -0.31 -12.70
C ALA A 193 -2.96 0.87 -12.89
N ARG A 194 -3.00 1.45 -14.09
CA ARG A 194 -4.01 2.43 -14.49
C ARG A 194 -5.14 1.73 -15.22
N LYS A 195 -6.32 1.74 -14.64
CA LYS A 195 -7.50 1.05 -15.19
C LYS A 195 -7.92 1.64 -16.53
N GLY A 196 -8.04 0.77 -17.54
CA GLY A 196 -8.43 1.17 -18.90
C GLY A 196 -7.33 1.82 -19.72
N SER A 197 -6.07 1.86 -19.24
CA SER A 197 -4.95 2.39 -19.99
C SER A 197 -4.48 1.42 -21.09
N GLY A 198 -4.19 1.97 -22.28
CA GLY A 198 -3.56 1.25 -23.38
C GLY A 198 -2.02 1.32 -23.37
N ALA A 199 -1.42 1.97 -22.37
CA ALA A 199 0.04 2.09 -22.29
C ALA A 199 0.72 0.70 -22.17
N PRO A 200 1.90 0.49 -22.76
CA PRO A 200 2.62 -0.77 -22.61
C PRO A 200 3.02 -1.01 -21.16
N PHE A 201 3.31 -2.28 -20.83
CA PHE A 201 3.92 -2.62 -19.55
C PHE A 201 5.29 -1.94 -19.40
N ALA A 202 5.60 -1.45 -18.20
CA ALA A 202 6.88 -0.83 -17.89
C ALA A 202 7.52 -1.44 -16.64
N LEU A 203 8.75 -1.92 -16.77
CA LEU A 203 9.63 -2.21 -15.64
C LEU A 203 10.54 -1.01 -15.44
N LEU A 204 10.37 -0.32 -14.32
CA LEU A 204 11.10 0.90 -13.99
C LEU A 204 12.50 0.57 -13.40
N PRO A 205 13.46 1.51 -13.45
CA PRO A 205 14.81 1.29 -12.91
C PRO A 205 14.82 0.88 -11.43
N GLY A 206 13.79 1.31 -10.67
CA GLY A 206 13.69 1.01 -9.25
C GLY A 206 14.33 2.07 -8.37
N LEU A 207 14.25 1.85 -7.05
CA LEU A 207 14.82 2.69 -6.01
C LEU A 207 15.80 1.87 -5.18
N VAL A 208 17.05 2.32 -5.09
CA VAL A 208 18.03 1.76 -4.16
C VAL A 208 17.78 2.37 -2.78
N LEU A 209 17.53 1.52 -1.77
CA LEU A 209 17.14 1.97 -0.43
C LEU A 209 18.33 2.43 0.39
N HIS A 210 19.41 1.64 0.42
CA HIS A 210 20.56 1.90 1.26
C HIS A 210 21.84 2.07 0.45
N GLN A 211 22.70 2.94 0.96
CA GLN A 211 24.09 3.07 0.57
C GLN A 211 24.91 1.89 1.09
N GLU A 212 26.17 1.75 0.65
CA GLU A 212 27.06 0.68 1.11
C GLU A 212 27.29 0.70 2.63
N ASN A 213 27.34 1.89 3.22
CA ASN A 213 27.51 2.10 4.66
C ASN A 213 26.24 1.82 5.49
N GLY A 214 25.14 1.43 4.85
CA GLY A 214 23.87 1.13 5.49
C GLY A 214 22.95 2.34 5.72
N ALA A 215 23.40 3.57 5.47
CA ALA A 215 22.53 4.74 5.50
C ALA A 215 21.51 4.70 4.36
N TRP A 216 20.41 5.44 4.52
CA TRP A 216 19.45 5.62 3.41
C TRP A 216 20.12 6.37 2.25
N THR A 217 19.70 6.07 1.02
CA THR A 217 20.04 6.92 -0.11
C THR A 217 19.32 8.26 0.01
N PRO A 218 19.80 9.35 -0.61
CA PRO A 218 19.10 10.64 -0.61
C PRO A 218 17.66 10.54 -1.13
N GLU A 219 17.43 9.72 -2.15
CA GLU A 219 16.11 9.47 -2.74
C GLU A 219 15.20 8.73 -1.76
N SER A 220 15.72 7.73 -1.05
CA SER A 220 14.96 7.02 -0.01
C SER A 220 14.64 7.92 1.17
N GLU A 221 15.55 8.79 1.61
CA GLU A 221 15.29 9.79 2.65
C GLU A 221 14.23 10.80 2.23
N ALA A 222 14.24 11.21 0.95
CA ALA A 222 13.22 12.09 0.41
C ALA A 222 11.82 11.51 0.61
N VAL A 223 11.66 10.24 0.30
CA VAL A 223 10.39 9.53 0.48
C VAL A 223 10.08 9.28 1.96
N LEU A 224 11.02 8.65 2.69
CA LEU A 224 10.75 8.13 4.04
C LEU A 224 10.66 9.21 5.11
N ARG A 225 11.41 10.30 4.97
CA ARG A 225 11.46 11.38 5.96
C ARG A 225 10.72 12.62 5.49
N ARG A 226 10.99 13.09 4.25
CA ARG A 226 10.36 14.30 3.73
C ARG A 226 8.96 14.07 3.17
N GLY A 227 8.55 12.79 2.96
CA GLY A 227 7.24 12.45 2.42
C GLY A 227 7.08 12.85 0.96
N GLU A 228 8.18 12.87 0.20
CA GLU A 228 8.11 13.15 -1.22
C GLU A 228 7.41 12.01 -1.98
N ALA A 229 6.76 12.36 -3.10
CA ALA A 229 6.10 11.38 -3.94
C ALA A 229 7.13 10.47 -4.63
N LEU A 230 6.80 9.20 -4.69
CA LEU A 230 7.52 8.23 -5.51
C LEU A 230 6.80 8.12 -6.86
N ALA A 231 7.23 8.94 -7.83
CA ALA A 231 6.56 8.99 -9.13
C ALA A 231 6.88 7.74 -9.96
N LEU A 232 5.82 6.94 -10.28
CA LEU A 232 5.91 5.80 -11.17
C LEU A 232 5.54 6.16 -12.62
N SER A 233 4.92 7.32 -12.85
CA SER A 233 4.41 7.78 -14.15
C SER A 233 5.30 8.81 -14.85
N GLY A 234 6.58 8.84 -14.59
CA GLY A 234 7.54 9.79 -15.17
C GLY A 234 8.34 9.31 -16.38
N ALA A 235 8.26 8.05 -16.73
CA ALA A 235 8.74 7.60 -18.04
C ALA A 235 7.66 8.01 -19.07
N ARG A 236 7.97 8.99 -19.91
CA ARG A 236 7.19 9.25 -21.14
C ARG A 236 7.18 7.96 -21.95
N LEU A 237 6.08 7.21 -21.84
CA LEU A 237 5.72 6.14 -22.73
C LEU A 237 4.62 6.64 -23.63
#